data_5f7c1227d2a9735c34a95d42686a52a2
#
_entry.id   5f7c1227d2a9735c34a95d42686a52a2
#
_cell.length_a   1.000
_cell.length_b   1.000
_cell.length_c   1.000
_cell.angle_alpha   90.00
_cell.angle_beta   90.00
_cell.angle_gamma   90.00
#
_symmetry.space_group_name_H-M   'P 1'
#
loop_
_entity.id
_entity.type
_entity.pdbx_description
1 polymer ?
#
loop_
_entity_poly.entity_id
_entity_poly.type
_entity_poly.pdbx_seq_one_letter_code
_entity_poly.pdbx_strand_id
1 'polypeptide(L)'
;MALQAEEEETIERLKAWWKENGQRLVTIVVVVVAGYSSWIFWQNSQTATVSAASDLYEQVLSLAVTDGQTEVGAEDRQTIIDLSEQLRSEFADTDYARFAAMYAAQQYVAMDELASAEASLRWILDNPRSGLFSQPDEALELTASLRLGRVLLAQGEAEAALQLVNSVDPQSFEASYAELRGDIYVAMDRVVDAREAYTAAQQAGSTSSWLQMKMNSLADES
;
A
#
# COMPACT_ATOMS: atom_id res chain seq x y z
N MET A 1 -41.39 51.16 -36.87
CA MET A 1 -42.59 50.73 -36.10
C MET A 1 -42.83 49.21 -36.07
N ALA A 2 -42.65 48.46 -37.19
CA ALA A 2 -42.83 47.00 -37.16
C ALA A 2 -41.78 46.29 -36.27
N LEU A 3 -40.51 46.66 -36.34
CA LEU A 3 -39.44 46.06 -35.56
C LEU A 3 -39.58 46.25 -34.04
N GLN A 4 -40.10 47.42 -33.59
CA GLN A 4 -40.37 47.66 -32.17
C GLN A 4 -41.51 46.80 -31.62
N ALA A 5 -42.54 46.51 -32.42
CA ALA A 5 -43.67 45.68 -32.00
C ALA A 5 -43.23 44.19 -31.88
N GLU A 6 -42.35 43.68 -32.73
CA GLU A 6 -41.77 42.34 -32.64
C GLU A 6 -40.87 42.17 -31.42
N GLU A 7 -40.08 43.22 -31.07
CA GLU A 7 -39.22 43.23 -29.87
C GLU A 7 -40.07 43.25 -28.58
N GLU A 8 -41.12 44.03 -28.51
CA GLU A 8 -42.04 44.08 -27.36
C GLU A 8 -42.76 42.72 -27.17
N GLU A 9 -43.23 42.11 -28.24
CA GLU A 9 -43.86 40.81 -28.15
C GLU A 9 -42.90 39.71 -27.66
N THR A 10 -41.63 39.73 -28.12
CA THR A 10 -40.60 38.79 -27.66
C THR A 10 -40.27 38.97 -26.18
N ILE A 11 -40.18 40.22 -25.70
CA ILE A 11 -39.95 40.52 -24.29
C ILE A 11 -41.14 40.05 -23.42
N GLU A 12 -42.37 40.22 -23.88
CA GLU A 12 -43.55 39.78 -23.13
C GLU A 12 -43.63 38.25 -23.07
N ARG A 13 -43.30 37.51 -24.14
CA ARG A 13 -43.22 36.06 -24.17
C ARG A 13 -42.11 35.55 -23.22
N LEU A 14 -40.94 36.21 -23.18
CA LEU A 14 -39.87 35.87 -22.29
C LEU A 14 -40.27 36.10 -20.82
N LYS A 15 -40.93 37.22 -20.49
CA LYS A 15 -41.44 37.49 -19.16
C LYS A 15 -42.47 36.47 -18.70
N ALA A 16 -43.42 36.08 -19.59
CA ALA A 16 -44.40 35.04 -19.31
C ALA A 16 -43.73 33.70 -19.01
N TRP A 17 -42.79 33.27 -19.87
CA TRP A 17 -42.06 32.06 -19.70
C TRP A 17 -41.23 32.06 -18.41
N TRP A 18 -40.58 33.18 -18.07
CA TRP A 18 -39.83 33.32 -16.84
C TRP A 18 -40.73 33.22 -15.59
N LYS A 19 -41.93 33.78 -15.62
CA LYS A 19 -42.91 33.69 -14.55
C LYS A 19 -43.33 32.24 -14.28
N GLU A 20 -43.42 31.42 -15.31
CA GLU A 20 -43.79 30.00 -15.21
C GLU A 20 -42.63 29.09 -14.87
N ASN A 21 -41.45 29.32 -15.45
CA ASN A 21 -40.32 28.40 -15.36
C ASN A 21 -39.16 28.95 -14.54
N GLY A 22 -39.10 30.25 -14.23
CA GLY A 22 -37.98 30.90 -13.58
C GLY A 22 -37.60 30.27 -12.24
N GLN A 23 -38.60 29.93 -11.41
CA GLN A 23 -38.34 29.28 -10.12
C GLN A 23 -37.66 27.88 -10.31
N ARG A 24 -38.11 27.09 -11.28
CA ARG A 24 -37.51 25.78 -11.58
C ARG A 24 -36.07 25.94 -12.08
N LEU A 25 -35.86 26.91 -12.97
CA LEU A 25 -34.54 27.19 -13.53
C LEU A 25 -33.55 27.68 -12.45
N VAL A 26 -33.98 28.58 -11.58
CA VAL A 26 -33.19 29.03 -10.41
C VAL A 26 -32.85 27.85 -9.51
N THR A 27 -33.83 26.98 -9.20
CA THR A 27 -33.58 25.79 -8.40
C THR A 27 -32.54 24.88 -9.03
N ILE A 28 -32.65 24.63 -10.34
CA ILE A 28 -31.66 23.80 -11.05
C ILE A 28 -30.27 24.43 -10.99
N VAL A 29 -30.16 25.73 -11.23
CA VAL A 29 -28.86 26.45 -11.15
C VAL A 29 -28.27 26.36 -9.74
N VAL A 30 -29.08 26.55 -8.71
CA VAL A 30 -28.62 26.44 -7.32
C VAL A 30 -28.11 25.01 -7.02
N VAL A 31 -28.83 23.99 -7.45
CA VAL A 31 -28.41 22.58 -7.26
C VAL A 31 -27.10 22.28 -8.00
N VAL A 32 -26.97 22.77 -9.23
CA VAL A 32 -25.72 22.57 -10.02
C VAL A 32 -24.55 23.30 -9.36
N VAL A 33 -24.73 24.54 -8.92
CA VAL A 33 -23.68 25.32 -8.25
C VAL A 33 -23.30 24.68 -6.92
N ALA A 34 -24.26 24.23 -6.12
CA ALA A 34 -23.99 23.53 -4.87
C ALA A 34 -23.25 22.20 -5.10
N GLY A 35 -23.67 21.42 -6.08
CA GLY A 35 -22.99 20.17 -6.46
C GLY A 35 -21.57 20.41 -6.94
N TYR A 36 -21.35 21.40 -7.78
CA TYR A 36 -20.03 21.77 -8.27
C TYR A 36 -19.09 22.28 -7.17
N SER A 37 -19.62 23.12 -6.28
CA SER A 37 -18.86 23.64 -5.14
C SER A 37 -18.46 22.54 -4.16
N SER A 38 -19.37 21.59 -3.90
CA SER A 38 -19.09 20.42 -3.06
C SER A 38 -18.03 19.53 -3.70
N TRP A 39 -18.10 19.34 -5.02
CA TRP A 39 -17.09 18.59 -5.78
C TRP A 39 -15.70 19.23 -5.69
N ILE A 40 -15.59 20.54 -5.90
CA ILE A 40 -14.31 21.27 -5.81
C ILE A 40 -13.75 21.19 -4.40
N PHE A 41 -14.61 21.40 -3.38
CA PHE A 41 -14.18 21.31 -1.98
C PHE A 41 -13.64 19.92 -1.64
N TRP A 42 -14.36 18.87 -2.06
CA TRP A 42 -13.92 17.49 -1.86
C TRP A 42 -12.58 17.20 -2.58
N GLN A 43 -12.44 17.61 -3.85
CA GLN A 43 -11.22 17.43 -4.62
C GLN A 43 -10.02 18.16 -4.00
N ASN A 44 -10.20 19.39 -3.55
CA ASN A 44 -9.13 20.16 -2.90
C ASN A 44 -8.72 19.52 -1.56
N SER A 45 -9.69 19.03 -0.79
CA SER A 45 -9.42 18.32 0.46
C SER A 45 -8.59 17.05 0.21
N GLN A 46 -8.95 16.25 -0.78
CA GLN A 46 -8.20 15.05 -1.16
C GLN A 46 -6.77 15.39 -1.60
N THR A 47 -6.60 16.42 -2.43
CA THR A 47 -5.27 16.84 -2.89
C THR A 47 -4.39 17.31 -1.73
N ALA A 48 -4.95 18.06 -0.79
CA ALA A 48 -4.23 18.52 0.40
C ALA A 48 -3.80 17.36 1.30
N THR A 49 -4.68 16.37 1.50
CA THR A 49 -4.38 15.16 2.28
C THR A 49 -3.26 14.36 1.63
N VAL A 50 -3.33 14.13 0.32
CA VAL A 50 -2.30 13.38 -0.42
C VAL A 50 -0.96 14.13 -0.40
N SER A 51 -0.96 15.46 -0.54
CA SER A 51 0.26 16.26 -0.47
C SER A 51 0.91 16.18 0.91
N ALA A 52 0.13 16.35 1.99
CA ALA A 52 0.65 16.25 3.35
C ALA A 52 1.22 14.84 3.65
N ALA A 53 0.55 13.78 3.19
CA ALA A 53 1.06 12.43 3.32
C ALA A 53 2.36 12.21 2.53
N SER A 54 2.47 12.80 1.33
CA SER A 54 3.69 12.76 0.51
C SER A 54 4.86 13.43 1.21
N ASP A 55 4.64 14.61 1.80
CA ASP A 55 5.68 15.37 2.49
C ASP A 55 6.25 14.60 3.70
N LEU A 56 5.39 13.90 4.44
CA LEU A 56 5.81 13.01 5.54
C LEU A 56 6.57 11.78 5.02
N TYR A 57 6.09 11.20 3.93
CA TYR A 57 6.75 10.03 3.33
C TYR A 57 8.12 10.38 2.74
N GLU A 58 8.29 11.57 2.15
CA GLU A 58 9.60 12.05 1.70
C GLU A 58 10.60 12.16 2.86
N GLN A 59 10.15 12.56 4.05
CA GLN A 59 10.98 12.55 5.24
C GLN A 59 11.40 11.12 5.63
N VAL A 60 10.47 10.13 5.58
CA VAL A 60 10.81 8.72 5.80
C VAL A 60 11.87 8.27 4.80
N LEU A 61 11.70 8.58 3.52
CA LEU A 61 12.68 8.21 2.48
C LEU A 61 14.05 8.84 2.70
N SER A 62 14.08 10.12 3.07
CA SER A 62 15.35 10.85 3.31
C SER A 62 16.17 10.25 4.46
N LEU A 63 15.51 9.68 5.45
CA LEU A 63 16.15 9.00 6.59
C LEU A 63 16.50 7.54 6.26
N ALA A 64 15.65 6.86 5.45
CA ALA A 64 15.84 5.45 5.11
C ALA A 64 16.90 5.22 4.03
N VAL A 65 17.10 6.20 3.13
CA VAL A 65 18.08 6.14 2.04
C VAL A 65 19.30 6.97 2.44
N THR A 66 20.20 6.37 3.17
CA THR A 66 21.47 6.99 3.55
C THR A 66 22.53 6.78 2.47
N ASP A 67 23.08 7.88 1.94
CA ASP A 67 24.17 7.87 0.95
C ASP A 67 25.39 7.09 1.47
N GLY A 68 25.50 5.82 1.07
CA GLY A 68 26.69 5.00 1.29
C GLY A 68 26.88 4.45 2.71
N GLN A 69 25.96 4.64 3.63
CA GLN A 69 25.97 3.98 4.94
C GLN A 69 25.15 2.68 4.89
N THR A 70 25.67 1.65 5.53
CA THR A 70 25.07 0.30 5.47
C THR A 70 23.87 0.16 6.42
N GLU A 71 23.76 1.03 7.42
CA GLU A 71 22.71 0.97 8.45
C GLU A 71 22.18 2.35 8.83
N VAL A 72 20.86 2.42 9.05
CA VAL A 72 20.19 3.61 9.59
C VAL A 72 20.57 3.80 11.05
N GLY A 73 20.86 5.03 11.46
CA GLY A 73 21.19 5.38 12.86
C GLY A 73 20.00 5.13 13.82
N ALA A 74 20.29 4.97 15.12
CA ALA A 74 19.25 4.66 16.10
C ALA A 74 18.18 5.78 16.21
N GLU A 75 18.59 7.05 16.12
CA GLU A 75 17.69 8.20 16.14
C GLU A 75 16.83 8.26 14.89
N ASP A 76 17.42 8.02 13.71
CA ASP A 76 16.72 8.01 12.44
C ASP A 76 15.72 6.85 12.38
N ARG A 77 16.05 5.68 12.94
CA ARG A 77 15.12 4.54 13.04
C ARG A 77 13.86 4.92 13.80
N GLN A 78 14.03 5.55 14.98
CA GLN A 78 12.89 5.97 15.79
C GLN A 78 12.05 7.00 15.03
N THR A 79 12.69 7.95 14.36
CA THR A 79 11.99 8.96 13.56
C THR A 79 11.21 8.34 12.40
N ILE A 80 11.79 7.34 11.71
CA ILE A 80 11.07 6.59 10.66
C ILE A 80 9.83 5.91 11.21
N ILE A 81 9.94 5.30 12.40
CA ILE A 81 8.81 4.64 13.06
C ILE A 81 7.73 5.66 13.42
N ASP A 82 8.08 6.77 14.06
CA ASP A 82 7.15 7.81 14.48
C ASP A 82 6.40 8.44 13.28
N LEU A 83 7.12 8.75 12.20
CA LEU A 83 6.52 9.26 10.95
C LEU A 83 5.59 8.23 10.31
N SER A 84 5.95 6.95 10.36
CA SER A 84 5.11 5.87 9.84
C SER A 84 3.84 5.69 10.66
N GLU A 85 3.89 5.83 11.98
CA GLU A 85 2.72 5.80 12.86
C GLU A 85 1.82 7.01 12.62
N GLN A 86 2.40 8.19 12.42
CA GLN A 86 1.64 9.39 12.04
C GLN A 86 0.92 9.18 10.70
N LEU A 87 1.61 8.67 9.68
CA LEU A 87 1.02 8.37 8.38
C LEU A 87 -0.13 7.36 8.50
N ARG A 88 0.04 6.31 9.30
CA ARG A 88 -1.01 5.31 9.55
C ARG A 88 -2.22 5.86 10.29
N SER A 89 -2.02 6.80 11.22
CA SER A 89 -3.12 7.36 12.03
C SER A 89 -3.89 8.47 11.30
N GLU A 90 -3.19 9.33 10.56
CA GLU A 90 -3.78 10.52 9.95
C GLU A 90 -4.11 10.33 8.45
N PHE A 91 -3.40 9.43 7.76
CA PHE A 91 -3.44 9.25 6.31
C PHE A 91 -3.59 7.78 5.89
N ALA A 92 -4.30 6.96 6.68
CA ALA A 92 -4.44 5.52 6.49
C ALA A 92 -4.90 5.10 5.07
N ASP A 93 -5.73 5.92 4.42
CA ASP A 93 -6.25 5.67 3.08
C ASP A 93 -5.27 5.97 1.94
N THR A 94 -4.03 6.37 2.27
CA THR A 94 -3.00 6.69 1.28
C THR A 94 -2.01 5.54 1.09
N ASP A 95 -1.47 5.41 -0.11
CA ASP A 95 -0.39 4.47 -0.38
C ASP A 95 0.89 4.82 0.42
N TYR A 96 1.08 6.11 0.74
CA TYR A 96 2.21 6.58 1.54
C TYR A 96 2.25 5.95 2.94
N ALA A 97 1.09 5.79 3.60
CA ALA A 97 1.00 5.13 4.90
C ALA A 97 1.39 3.63 4.80
N ARG A 98 1.00 2.96 3.73
CA ARG A 98 1.33 1.55 3.49
C ARG A 98 2.82 1.35 3.21
N PHE A 99 3.42 2.20 2.39
CA PHE A 99 4.87 2.17 2.14
C PHE A 99 5.67 2.54 3.39
N ALA A 100 5.24 3.54 4.15
CA ALA A 100 5.89 3.91 5.40
C ALA A 100 5.84 2.78 6.44
N ALA A 101 4.72 2.06 6.55
CA ALA A 101 4.61 0.88 7.41
C ALA A 101 5.60 -0.23 7.02
N MET A 102 5.93 -0.36 5.73
CA MET A 102 6.97 -1.28 5.25
C MET A 102 8.37 -0.89 5.75
N TYR A 103 8.68 0.42 5.79
CA TYR A 103 9.93 0.94 6.35
C TYR A 103 9.96 0.78 7.87
N ALA A 104 8.86 1.07 8.57
CA ALA A 104 8.77 0.83 10.02
C ALA A 104 9.02 -0.65 10.36
N ALA A 105 8.40 -1.57 9.64
CA ALA A 105 8.63 -3.00 9.82
C ALA A 105 10.11 -3.39 9.66
N GLN A 106 10.80 -2.78 8.69
CA GLN A 106 12.23 -3.00 8.51
C GLN A 106 13.05 -2.49 9.71
N GLN A 107 12.70 -1.31 10.25
CA GLN A 107 13.39 -0.77 11.42
C GLN A 107 13.14 -1.65 12.67
N TYR A 108 11.91 -2.10 12.88
CA TYR A 108 11.57 -3.02 13.96
C TYR A 108 12.36 -4.34 13.89
N VAL A 109 12.51 -4.91 12.68
CA VAL A 109 13.37 -6.10 12.49
C VAL A 109 14.83 -5.80 12.85
N ALA A 110 15.36 -4.62 12.46
CA ALA A 110 16.72 -4.22 12.78
C ALA A 110 16.95 -3.98 14.29
N MET A 111 15.87 -3.76 15.06
CA MET A 111 15.86 -3.61 16.52
C MET A 111 15.54 -4.91 17.26
N ASP A 112 15.34 -6.02 16.53
CA ASP A 112 14.85 -7.31 17.07
C ASP A 112 13.46 -7.22 17.71
N GLU A 113 12.68 -6.20 17.34
CA GLU A 113 11.28 -6.01 17.77
C GLU A 113 10.32 -6.71 16.83
N LEU A 114 10.41 -8.06 16.76
CA LEU A 114 9.70 -8.85 15.75
C LEU A 114 8.17 -8.74 15.86
N ALA A 115 7.62 -8.59 17.06
CA ALA A 115 6.17 -8.41 17.26
C ALA A 115 5.68 -7.06 16.66
N SER A 116 6.44 -5.99 16.79
CA SER A 116 6.13 -4.69 16.19
C SER A 116 6.26 -4.72 14.67
N ALA A 117 7.26 -5.45 14.16
CA ALA A 117 7.42 -5.69 12.73
C ALA A 117 6.22 -6.46 12.15
N GLU A 118 5.79 -7.52 12.82
CA GLU A 118 4.60 -8.29 12.46
C GLU A 118 3.35 -7.39 12.42
N ALA A 119 3.12 -6.61 13.48
CA ALA A 119 1.97 -5.71 13.56
C ALA A 119 1.95 -4.70 12.40
N SER A 120 3.11 -4.16 12.03
CA SER A 120 3.22 -3.22 10.90
C SER A 120 2.92 -3.89 9.56
N LEU A 121 3.40 -5.11 9.33
CA LEU A 121 3.15 -5.86 8.10
C LEU A 121 1.70 -6.34 7.99
N ARG A 122 1.11 -6.81 9.10
CA ARG A 122 -0.32 -7.17 9.15
C ARG A 122 -1.19 -5.96 8.86
N TRP A 123 -0.85 -4.79 9.40
CA TRP A 123 -1.60 -3.58 9.13
C TRP A 123 -1.67 -3.26 7.63
N ILE A 124 -0.60 -3.49 6.86
CA ILE A 124 -0.61 -3.31 5.40
C ILE A 124 -1.63 -4.24 4.73
N LEU A 125 -1.66 -5.51 5.15
CA LEU A 125 -2.52 -6.53 4.58
C LEU A 125 -3.99 -6.36 4.99
N ASP A 126 -4.24 -5.86 6.20
CA ASP A 126 -5.58 -5.61 6.74
C ASP A 126 -6.18 -4.29 6.22
N ASN A 127 -5.34 -3.39 5.67
CA ASN A 127 -5.76 -2.12 5.11
C ASN A 127 -5.43 -2.04 3.60
N PRO A 128 -6.05 -2.89 2.77
CA PRO A 128 -5.87 -2.82 1.33
C PRO A 128 -6.40 -1.49 0.80
N ARG A 129 -5.88 -1.04 -0.33
CA ARG A 129 -6.37 0.18 -0.97
C ARG A 129 -7.86 0.06 -1.26
N SER A 130 -8.66 0.95 -0.68
CA SER A 130 -10.11 0.98 -0.85
C SER A 130 -10.54 2.13 -1.77
N GLY A 131 -11.49 1.86 -2.69
CA GLY A 131 -12.08 2.88 -3.55
C GLY A 131 -12.71 2.26 -4.81
N LEU A 132 -13.76 2.90 -5.33
CA LEU A 132 -14.50 2.43 -6.52
C LEU A 132 -13.61 2.29 -7.78
N PHE A 133 -12.46 2.95 -7.82
CA PHE A 133 -11.52 2.95 -8.93
C PHE A 133 -10.08 2.60 -8.50
N SER A 134 -9.89 2.16 -7.24
CA SER A 134 -8.59 1.75 -6.73
C SER A 134 -8.31 0.31 -7.17
N GLN A 135 -7.13 0.09 -7.74
CA GLN A 135 -6.63 -1.26 -7.95
C GLN A 135 -5.74 -1.64 -6.76
N PRO A 136 -5.84 -2.88 -6.24
CA PRO A 136 -4.93 -3.38 -5.23
C PRO A 136 -3.48 -3.26 -5.73
N ASP A 137 -2.57 -2.86 -4.86
CA ASP A 137 -1.13 -2.95 -5.13
C ASP A 137 -0.66 -4.36 -4.77
N GLU A 138 -0.89 -5.30 -5.70
CA GLU A 138 -0.54 -6.71 -5.53
C GLU A 138 0.95 -6.91 -5.19
N ALA A 139 1.83 -6.08 -5.76
CA ALA A 139 3.26 -6.17 -5.50
C ALA A 139 3.60 -5.80 -4.05
N LEU A 140 2.95 -4.76 -3.51
CA LEU A 140 3.10 -4.38 -2.11
C LEU A 140 2.55 -5.46 -1.17
N GLU A 141 1.37 -6.00 -1.46
CA GLU A 141 0.74 -7.05 -0.66
C GLU A 141 1.57 -8.34 -0.67
N LEU A 142 2.07 -8.76 -1.82
CA LEU A 142 2.98 -9.91 -1.94
C LEU A 142 4.30 -9.66 -1.18
N THR A 143 4.86 -8.46 -1.28
CA THR A 143 6.08 -8.11 -0.54
C THR A 143 5.83 -8.10 0.98
N ALA A 144 4.70 -7.54 1.44
CA ALA A 144 4.33 -7.52 2.85
C ALA A 144 4.12 -8.94 3.39
N SER A 145 3.40 -9.79 2.66
CA SER A 145 3.19 -11.20 3.03
C SER A 145 4.50 -11.98 3.07
N LEU A 146 5.40 -11.78 2.12
CA LEU A 146 6.71 -12.42 2.09
C LEU A 146 7.57 -12.01 3.31
N ARG A 147 7.58 -10.70 3.64
CA ARG A 147 8.30 -10.19 4.81
C ARG A 147 7.66 -10.67 6.11
N LEU A 148 6.34 -10.72 6.19
CA LEU A 148 5.62 -11.25 7.34
C LEU A 148 5.95 -12.73 7.56
N GLY A 149 5.98 -13.55 6.52
CA GLY A 149 6.39 -14.93 6.63
C GLY A 149 7.81 -15.10 7.19
N ARG A 150 8.75 -14.22 6.81
CA ARG A 150 10.11 -14.20 7.39
C ARG A 150 10.15 -13.75 8.85
N VAL A 151 9.30 -12.79 9.23
CA VAL A 151 9.18 -12.35 10.63
C VAL A 151 8.61 -13.47 11.50
N LEU A 152 7.54 -14.12 11.07
CA LEU A 152 6.96 -15.28 11.77
C LEU A 152 7.99 -16.41 11.93
N LEU A 153 8.76 -16.70 10.89
CA LEU A 153 9.83 -17.67 10.96
C LEU A 153 10.91 -17.27 11.99
N ALA A 154 11.31 -16.00 12.02
CA ALA A 154 12.27 -15.49 13.00
C ALA A 154 11.74 -15.53 14.44
N GLN A 155 10.43 -15.43 14.65
CA GLN A 155 9.76 -15.62 15.94
C GLN A 155 9.68 -17.10 16.36
N GLY A 156 10.06 -18.03 15.48
CA GLY A 156 9.93 -19.46 15.70
C GLY A 156 8.54 -20.03 15.37
N GLU A 157 7.69 -19.23 14.72
CA GLU A 157 6.32 -19.61 14.34
C GLU A 157 6.28 -20.23 12.93
N ALA A 158 7.06 -21.29 12.71
CA ALA A 158 7.25 -21.91 11.40
C ALA A 158 5.93 -22.40 10.78
N GLU A 159 5.01 -22.95 11.56
CA GLU A 159 3.71 -23.41 11.09
C GLU A 159 2.83 -22.23 10.60
N ALA A 160 2.82 -21.12 11.34
CA ALA A 160 2.08 -19.92 10.94
C ALA A 160 2.68 -19.31 9.66
N ALA A 161 4.01 -19.25 9.57
CA ALA A 161 4.71 -18.83 8.36
C ALA A 161 4.35 -19.70 7.15
N LEU A 162 4.32 -21.03 7.32
CA LEU A 162 3.96 -21.97 6.25
C LEU A 162 2.52 -21.78 5.79
N GLN A 163 1.59 -21.61 6.71
CA GLN A 163 0.18 -21.34 6.40
C GLN A 163 0.03 -20.06 5.61
N LEU A 164 0.68 -18.97 6.02
CA LEU A 164 0.66 -17.69 5.30
C LEU A 164 1.19 -17.84 3.87
N VAL A 165 2.38 -18.43 3.71
CA VAL A 165 3.03 -18.57 2.39
C VAL A 165 2.21 -19.45 1.45
N ASN A 166 1.51 -20.45 1.95
CA ASN A 166 0.65 -21.34 1.16
C ASN A 166 -0.73 -20.75 0.84
N SER A 167 -1.15 -19.70 1.55
CA SER A 167 -2.44 -19.03 1.31
C SER A 167 -2.38 -18.01 0.19
N VAL A 168 -1.18 -17.64 -0.28
CA VAL A 168 -0.94 -16.58 -1.24
C VAL A 168 -0.55 -17.16 -2.60
N ASP A 169 -1.12 -16.64 -3.69
CA ASP A 169 -0.62 -16.89 -5.03
C ASP A 169 0.59 -15.97 -5.28
N PRO A 170 1.81 -16.53 -5.39
CA PRO A 170 3.03 -15.74 -5.43
C PRO A 170 3.27 -14.99 -6.75
N GLN A 171 2.59 -15.33 -7.83
CA GLN A 171 2.72 -14.69 -9.15
C GLN A 171 4.20 -14.47 -9.57
N SER A 172 4.61 -13.22 -9.77
CA SER A 172 6.00 -12.87 -10.13
C SER A 172 7.02 -13.07 -8.99
N PHE A 173 6.57 -13.33 -7.76
CA PHE A 173 7.42 -13.57 -6.58
C PHE A 173 7.66 -15.07 -6.30
N GLU A 174 7.30 -15.96 -7.21
CA GLU A 174 7.39 -17.42 -7.05
C GLU A 174 8.73 -17.88 -6.48
N ALA A 175 9.83 -17.39 -7.03
CA ALA A 175 11.17 -17.75 -6.58
C ALA A 175 11.41 -17.40 -5.10
N SER A 176 10.97 -16.19 -4.67
CA SER A 176 11.15 -15.72 -3.29
C SER A 176 10.27 -16.48 -2.29
N TYR A 177 9.05 -16.80 -2.69
CA TYR A 177 8.13 -17.60 -1.87
C TYR A 177 8.58 -19.06 -1.77
N ALA A 178 9.11 -19.64 -2.84
CA ALA A 178 9.66 -20.99 -2.82
C ALA A 178 10.92 -21.05 -1.93
N GLU A 179 11.80 -20.04 -1.99
CA GLU A 179 12.96 -19.96 -1.08
C GLU A 179 12.53 -19.86 0.37
N LEU A 180 11.54 -18.99 0.70
CA LEU A 180 11.02 -18.88 2.05
C LEU A 180 10.37 -20.18 2.53
N ARG A 181 9.62 -20.90 1.67
CA ARG A 181 9.10 -22.24 2.01
C ARG A 181 10.23 -23.20 2.38
N GLY A 182 11.32 -23.17 1.64
CA GLY A 182 12.51 -23.96 1.96
C GLY A 182 13.07 -23.61 3.34
N ASP A 183 13.22 -22.32 3.67
CA ASP A 183 13.69 -21.87 4.99
C ASP A 183 12.77 -22.35 6.10
N ILE A 184 11.45 -22.27 5.90
CA ILE A 184 10.45 -22.75 6.85
C ILE A 184 10.56 -24.27 7.05
N TYR A 185 10.69 -25.04 5.98
CA TYR A 185 10.85 -26.50 6.10
C TYR A 185 12.15 -26.90 6.80
N VAL A 186 13.24 -26.15 6.62
CA VAL A 186 14.47 -26.34 7.42
C VAL A 186 14.19 -26.13 8.90
N ALA A 187 13.50 -25.04 9.27
CA ALA A 187 13.18 -24.78 10.67
C ALA A 187 12.22 -25.84 11.29
N MET A 188 11.48 -26.55 10.46
CA MET A 188 10.60 -27.65 10.85
C MET A 188 11.29 -29.03 10.81
N ASP A 189 12.60 -29.08 10.55
CA ASP A 189 13.39 -30.33 10.35
C ASP A 189 12.89 -31.21 9.20
N ARG A 190 12.26 -30.58 8.18
CA ARG A 190 11.70 -31.25 7.00
C ARG A 190 12.65 -31.14 5.82
N VAL A 191 13.79 -31.79 5.91
CA VAL A 191 14.92 -31.64 4.95
C VAL A 191 14.53 -31.98 3.50
N VAL A 192 13.69 -33.01 3.30
CA VAL A 192 13.25 -33.42 1.94
C VAL A 192 12.41 -32.33 1.31
N ASP A 193 11.41 -31.81 2.03
CA ASP A 193 10.54 -30.74 1.56
C ASP A 193 11.31 -29.43 1.32
N ALA A 194 12.29 -29.15 2.19
CA ALA A 194 13.17 -27.99 2.03
C ALA A 194 13.96 -28.04 0.71
N ARG A 195 14.52 -29.20 0.40
CA ARG A 195 15.27 -29.42 -0.87
C ARG A 195 14.37 -29.26 -2.09
N GLU A 196 13.15 -29.78 -2.04
CA GLU A 196 12.18 -29.59 -3.12
C GLU A 196 11.80 -28.11 -3.30
N ALA A 197 11.55 -27.40 -2.19
CA ALA A 197 11.21 -25.99 -2.22
C ALA A 197 12.36 -25.11 -2.77
N TYR A 198 13.60 -25.37 -2.36
CA TYR A 198 14.76 -24.64 -2.92
C TYR A 198 15.00 -24.96 -4.39
N THR A 199 14.74 -26.21 -4.80
CA THR A 199 14.80 -26.58 -6.23
C THR A 199 13.75 -25.84 -7.03
N ALA A 200 12.53 -25.70 -6.50
CA ALA A 200 11.47 -24.89 -7.12
C ALA A 200 11.87 -23.41 -7.22
N ALA A 201 12.50 -22.84 -6.18
CA ALA A 201 13.01 -21.47 -6.22
C ALA A 201 14.04 -21.26 -7.34
N GLN A 202 14.96 -22.22 -7.52
CA GLN A 202 15.94 -22.19 -8.61
C GLN A 202 15.28 -22.28 -9.99
N GLN A 203 14.29 -23.17 -10.15
CA GLN A 203 13.52 -23.32 -11.39
C GLN A 203 12.68 -22.08 -11.71
N ALA A 204 12.20 -21.38 -10.70
CA ALA A 204 11.49 -20.10 -10.82
C ALA A 204 12.42 -18.90 -11.11
N GLY A 205 13.74 -19.16 -11.28
CA GLY A 205 14.71 -18.17 -11.71
C GLY A 205 15.51 -17.51 -10.60
N SER A 206 15.49 -18.02 -9.36
CA SER A 206 16.41 -17.53 -8.33
C SER A 206 17.86 -17.87 -8.69
N THR A 207 18.68 -16.84 -8.78
CA THR A 207 20.15 -16.96 -8.99
C THR A 207 20.94 -16.56 -7.74
N SER A 208 20.29 -16.52 -6.58
CA SER A 208 20.88 -16.10 -5.32
C SER A 208 22.03 -17.05 -4.91
N SER A 209 23.18 -16.48 -4.60
CA SER A 209 24.30 -17.24 -4.01
C SER A 209 23.95 -17.83 -2.64
N TRP A 210 23.05 -17.17 -1.90
CA TRP A 210 22.50 -17.66 -0.64
C TRP A 210 21.67 -18.94 -0.83
N LEU A 211 20.85 -19.00 -1.88
CA LEU A 211 20.09 -20.20 -2.20
C LEU A 211 21.03 -21.38 -2.48
N GLN A 212 22.10 -21.16 -3.26
CA GLN A 212 23.09 -22.20 -3.52
C GLN A 212 23.75 -22.70 -2.24
N MET A 213 24.09 -21.81 -1.34
CA MET A 213 24.69 -22.15 -0.04
C MET A 213 23.73 -22.97 0.83
N LYS A 214 22.45 -22.59 0.88
CA LYS A 214 21.38 -23.34 1.60
C LYS A 214 21.21 -24.74 1.03
N MET A 215 21.19 -24.89 -0.29
CA MET A 215 21.09 -26.20 -0.96
C MET A 215 22.30 -27.09 -0.68
N ASN A 216 23.50 -26.52 -0.66
CA ASN A 216 24.72 -27.28 -0.35
C ASN A 216 24.74 -27.76 1.10
N SER A 217 24.32 -26.93 2.07
CA SER A 217 24.27 -27.32 3.48
C SER A 217 23.33 -28.50 3.71
N LEU A 218 22.20 -28.58 3.00
CA LEU A 218 21.28 -29.72 3.09
C LEU A 218 21.82 -31.00 2.44
N ALA A 219 22.80 -30.87 1.50
CA ALA A 219 23.45 -32.03 0.89
C ALA A 219 24.44 -32.70 1.84
N ASP A 220 25.10 -31.93 2.71
CA ASP A 220 26.09 -32.41 3.67
C ASP A 220 25.46 -33.10 4.90
N GLU A 221 24.16 -32.85 5.16
CA GLU A 221 23.40 -33.40 6.30
C GLU A 221 22.70 -34.75 5.95
N SER A 222 22.82 -35.25 4.73
CA SER A 222 22.18 -36.48 4.24
C SER A 222 23.18 -37.58 3.98
#